data_ba362738dd6b7544bf43cc611755254d
#
_entry.id   ba362738dd6b7544bf43cc611755254d
#
_cell.length_a   1.000
_cell.length_b   1.000
_cell.length_c   1.000
_cell.angle_alpha   90.00
_cell.angle_beta   90.00
_cell.angle_gamma   90.00
#
_symmetry.space_group_name_H-M   'P 1'
#
loop_
_entity.id
_entity.type
_entity.pdbx_description
1 polymer ?
#
loop_
_entity_poly.entity_id
_entity_poly.type
_entity_poly.pdbx_seq_one_letter_code
_entity_poly.pdbx_strand_id
1 'polypeptide(L)'
;MRTADFTQNLLGMQAELHRFAMKLTADNEEANDLLQETSLKALDNEDKYTPDTNFKGWMYTIMRNIFINNYRKTVRDQPFVDQTDNLFHLNLPQNSGF
;
A
#
# COMPACT_ATOMS: atom_id res chain seq x y z
N MET A 1 -6.33 2.18 21.63
CA MET A 1 -7.39 3.18 21.46
C MET A 1 -6.96 4.21 20.42
N ARG A 2 -7.86 4.54 19.51
CA ARG A 2 -7.51 5.51 18.47
C ARG A 2 -7.62 6.92 18.98
N THR A 3 -6.72 7.78 18.51
CA THR A 3 -6.77 9.17 18.85
C THR A 3 -7.52 9.93 17.75
N ALA A 4 -8.11 11.06 18.12
CA ALA A 4 -8.81 11.88 17.15
C ALA A 4 -7.85 12.40 16.09
N ASP A 5 -6.62 12.72 16.48
CA ASP A 5 -5.62 13.23 15.55
C ASP A 5 -5.29 12.20 14.48
N PHE A 6 -5.10 10.95 14.89
CA PHE A 6 -4.77 9.90 13.95
C PHE A 6 -5.90 9.72 12.93
N THR A 7 -7.13 9.67 13.41
CA THR A 7 -8.28 9.51 12.55
C THR A 7 -8.42 10.67 11.58
N GLN A 8 -8.23 11.88 12.07
CA GLN A 8 -8.33 13.06 11.22
C GLN A 8 -7.23 13.07 10.16
N ASN A 9 -6.03 12.71 10.54
CA ASN A 9 -4.93 12.62 9.57
C ASN A 9 -5.22 11.59 8.51
N LEU A 10 -5.75 10.46 8.92
CA LEU A 10 -6.10 9.40 7.98
C LEU A 10 -7.17 9.86 7.01
N LEU A 11 -8.21 10.50 7.52
CA LEU A 11 -9.28 11.00 6.67
C LEU A 11 -8.78 12.08 5.73
N GLY A 12 -7.88 12.93 6.21
CA GLY A 12 -7.33 14.01 5.39
C GLY A 12 -6.46 13.52 4.26
N MET A 13 -5.99 12.28 4.33
CA MET A 13 -5.14 11.75 3.29
C MET A 13 -5.88 10.90 2.26
N GLN A 14 -7.20 10.75 2.40
CA GLN A 14 -7.92 9.84 1.52
C GLN A 14 -7.76 10.18 0.04
N ALA A 15 -7.84 11.45 -0.31
CA ALA A 15 -7.70 11.85 -1.70
C ALA A 15 -6.29 11.58 -2.24
N GLU A 16 -5.29 11.90 -1.44
CA GLU A 16 -3.90 11.66 -1.85
C GLU A 16 -3.62 10.17 -1.99
N LEU A 17 -4.11 9.39 -1.04
CA LEU A 17 -3.91 7.95 -1.07
C LEU A 17 -4.63 7.32 -2.26
N HIS A 18 -5.80 7.85 -2.60
CA HIS A 18 -6.51 7.35 -3.77
C HIS A 18 -5.71 7.60 -5.03
N ARG A 19 -5.13 8.79 -5.17
CA ARG A 19 -4.30 9.09 -6.32
C ARG A 19 -3.10 8.18 -6.40
N PHE A 20 -2.47 7.91 -5.25
CA PHE A 20 -1.34 7.01 -5.22
C PHE A 20 -1.77 5.59 -5.59
N ALA A 21 -2.91 5.15 -5.08
CA ALA A 21 -3.44 3.84 -5.42
C ALA A 21 -3.73 3.73 -6.91
N MET A 22 -4.24 4.80 -7.51
CA MET A 22 -4.46 4.81 -8.95
C MET A 22 -3.17 4.66 -9.74
N LYS A 23 -2.11 5.29 -9.26
CA LYS A 23 -0.80 5.14 -9.91
C LYS A 23 -0.29 3.72 -9.83
N LEU A 24 -0.55 3.05 -8.73
CA LEU A 24 -0.08 1.69 -8.54
C LEU A 24 -0.90 0.68 -9.33
N THR A 25 -2.20 0.84 -9.35
CA THR A 25 -3.09 -0.18 -9.91
C THR A 25 -3.54 0.13 -11.33
N ALA A 26 -3.58 1.40 -11.69
CA ALA A 26 -4.09 1.85 -13.00
C ALA A 26 -5.52 1.40 -13.24
N ASP A 27 -6.27 1.13 -12.19
CA ASP A 27 -7.64 0.68 -12.27
C ASP A 27 -8.43 1.26 -11.10
N ASN A 28 -9.59 1.83 -11.42
CA ASN A 28 -10.37 2.54 -10.41
C ASN A 28 -10.89 1.62 -9.30
N GLU A 29 -11.39 0.47 -9.68
CA GLU A 29 -11.89 -0.48 -8.69
C GLU A 29 -10.80 -1.00 -7.78
N GLU A 30 -9.67 -1.37 -8.39
CA GLU A 30 -8.56 -1.87 -7.60
C GLU A 30 -7.97 -0.79 -6.72
N ALA A 31 -7.96 0.44 -7.22
CA ALA A 31 -7.47 1.56 -6.41
C ALA A 31 -8.34 1.77 -5.18
N ASN A 32 -9.66 1.68 -5.35
CA ASN A 32 -10.58 1.81 -4.23
C ASN A 32 -10.38 0.70 -3.21
N ASP A 33 -10.21 -0.51 -3.68
CA ASP A 33 -9.96 -1.64 -2.79
C ASP A 33 -8.65 -1.47 -2.04
N LEU A 34 -7.63 -1.05 -2.74
CA LEU A 34 -6.32 -0.82 -2.13
C LEU A 34 -6.39 0.28 -1.09
N LEU A 35 -7.09 1.35 -1.40
CA LEU A 35 -7.26 2.45 -0.45
C LEU A 35 -7.97 1.97 0.82
N GLN A 36 -9.01 1.21 0.66
CA GLN A 36 -9.77 0.70 1.78
C GLN A 36 -8.93 -0.24 2.64
N GLU A 37 -8.22 -1.13 1.99
CA GLU A 37 -7.36 -2.08 2.67
C GLU A 37 -6.25 -1.36 3.43
N THR A 38 -5.68 -0.34 2.81
CA THR A 38 -4.64 0.46 3.43
C THR A 38 -5.16 1.18 4.66
N SER A 39 -6.35 1.76 4.56
CA SER A 39 -6.95 2.47 5.68
C SER A 39 -7.22 1.55 6.86
N LEU A 40 -7.74 0.37 6.57
CA LEU A 40 -8.01 -0.61 7.62
C LEU A 40 -6.72 -1.07 8.28
N LYS A 41 -5.69 -1.31 7.49
CA LYS A 41 -4.40 -1.73 8.02
C LYS A 41 -3.80 -0.65 8.90
N ALA A 42 -3.95 0.60 8.49
CA ALA A 42 -3.45 1.71 9.30
C ALA A 42 -4.16 1.77 10.63
N LEU A 43 -5.47 1.59 10.64
CA LEU A 43 -6.22 1.61 11.88
C LEU A 43 -5.81 0.46 12.80
N ASP A 44 -5.58 -0.71 12.23
CA ASP A 44 -5.14 -1.87 13.00
C ASP A 44 -3.76 -1.67 13.61
N ASN A 45 -2.94 -0.84 13.00
CA ASN A 45 -1.57 -0.65 13.43
C ASN A 45 -1.32 0.75 13.99
N GLU A 46 -2.37 1.40 14.43
CA GLU A 46 -2.24 2.75 14.98
C GLU A 46 -1.23 2.78 16.12
N ASP A 47 -1.25 1.76 16.95
CA ASP A 47 -0.36 1.70 18.10
C ASP A 47 1.11 1.53 17.71
N LYS A 48 1.36 1.14 16.47
CA LYS A 48 2.73 1.00 15.97
C LYS A 48 3.24 2.27 15.32
N TYR A 49 2.35 3.23 15.11
CA TYR A 49 2.76 4.50 14.55
C TYR A 49 3.33 5.40 15.63
N THR A 50 4.51 5.94 15.38
CA THR A 50 5.17 6.83 16.34
C THR A 50 4.73 8.26 16.06
N PRO A 51 4.08 8.93 17.02
CA PRO A 51 3.67 10.32 16.82
C PRO A 51 4.87 11.20 16.44
N ASP A 52 4.57 12.23 15.69
CA ASP A 52 5.56 13.22 15.25
C ASP A 52 6.56 12.68 14.24
N THR A 53 6.29 11.52 13.67
CA THR A 53 7.07 11.03 12.54
C THR A 53 6.30 11.29 11.27
N ASN A 54 6.82 10.82 10.16
CA ASN A 54 6.24 11.09 8.85
C ASN A 54 5.00 10.23 8.59
N PHE A 55 3.84 10.75 8.98
CA PHE A 55 2.60 10.01 8.80
C PHE A 55 2.33 9.68 7.33
N LYS A 56 2.57 10.64 6.46
CA LYS A 56 2.33 10.42 5.03
C LYS A 56 3.20 9.28 4.49
N GLY A 57 4.48 9.29 4.83
CA GLY A 57 5.37 8.22 4.41
C GLY A 57 4.97 6.88 4.98
N TRP A 58 4.51 6.87 6.22
CA TRP A 58 4.04 5.65 6.87
C TRP A 58 2.85 5.07 6.12
N MET A 59 1.90 5.92 5.75
CA MET A 59 0.73 5.48 5.00
C MET A 59 1.10 4.96 3.61
N TYR A 60 1.98 5.68 2.91
CA TYR A 60 2.41 5.23 1.59
C TYR A 60 3.13 3.90 1.66
N THR A 61 3.91 3.68 2.70
CA THR A 61 4.61 2.41 2.89
C THR A 61 3.63 1.28 3.07
N ILE A 62 2.59 1.50 3.88
CA ILE A 62 1.57 0.48 4.08
C ILE A 62 0.90 0.14 2.76
N MET A 63 0.49 1.15 2.01
CA MET A 63 -0.20 0.93 0.74
C MET A 63 0.68 0.18 -0.25
N ARG A 64 1.92 0.60 -0.37
CA ARG A 64 2.84 -0.06 -1.31
C ARG A 64 3.07 -1.50 -0.92
N ASN A 65 3.24 -1.76 0.37
CA ASN A 65 3.45 -3.14 0.82
C ASN A 65 2.26 -4.03 0.53
N ILE A 66 1.05 -3.51 0.75
CA ILE A 66 -0.16 -4.26 0.45
C ILE A 66 -0.22 -4.54 -1.06
N PHE A 67 0.05 -3.52 -1.86
CA PHE A 67 0.02 -3.67 -3.31
C PHE A 67 1.00 -4.73 -3.78
N ILE A 68 2.22 -4.69 -3.27
CA ILE A 68 3.24 -5.66 -3.65
C ILE A 68 2.84 -7.06 -3.24
N ASN A 69 2.32 -7.21 -2.04
CA ASN A 69 1.89 -8.52 -1.56
C ASN A 69 0.74 -9.07 -2.41
N ASN A 70 -0.21 -8.23 -2.76
CA ASN A 70 -1.32 -8.65 -3.60
C ASN A 70 -0.84 -9.05 -4.99
N TYR A 71 0.09 -8.28 -5.53
CA TYR A 71 0.63 -8.57 -6.84
C TYR A 71 1.37 -9.90 -6.85
N ARG A 72 2.20 -10.13 -5.84
CA ARG A 72 2.94 -11.39 -5.74
C ARG A 72 2.01 -12.58 -5.64
N LYS A 73 0.93 -12.41 -4.88
CA LYS A 73 -0.04 -13.47 -4.73
C LYS A 73 -0.70 -13.80 -6.06
N THR A 74 -1.09 -12.78 -6.80
CA THR A 74 -1.71 -12.96 -8.10
C THR A 74 -0.77 -13.67 -9.07
N VAL A 75 0.46 -13.20 -9.12
CA VAL A 75 1.46 -13.78 -10.02
C VAL A 75 1.71 -15.24 -9.67
N ARG A 76 1.80 -15.56 -8.39
CA ARG A 76 2.06 -16.90 -7.94
C ARG A 76 0.97 -17.88 -8.34
N ASP A 77 -0.26 -17.38 -8.46
CA ASP A 77 -1.39 -18.22 -8.78
C ASP A 77 -1.59 -18.42 -10.26
N GLN A 78 -0.71 -17.88 -11.11
CA GLN A 78 -0.88 -17.96 -12.55
C GLN A 78 0.03 -18.99 -13.17
N PRO A 79 -0.39 -19.56 -14.31
CA PRO A 79 0.43 -20.59 -14.98
C PRO A 79 1.79 -20.09 -15.45
N PHE A 80 1.93 -18.81 -15.69
CA PHE A 80 3.18 -18.24 -16.19
C PHE A 80 3.98 -17.59 -15.10
N VAL A 81 3.78 -18.06 -13.92
CA VAL A 81 4.37 -17.48 -12.74
C VAL A 81 5.89 -17.34 -12.83
N ASP A 82 6.54 -18.38 -13.30
CA ASP A 82 7.99 -18.38 -13.31
C ASP A 82 8.56 -17.21 -14.09
N GLN A 83 8.04 -17.02 -15.28
CA GLN A 83 8.55 -15.96 -16.14
C GLN A 83 8.18 -14.59 -15.61
N THR A 84 6.95 -14.43 -15.21
CA THR A 84 6.50 -13.18 -14.68
C THR A 84 7.23 -12.83 -13.38
N ASP A 85 7.42 -13.83 -12.56
CA ASP A 85 8.09 -13.63 -11.30
C ASP A 85 9.52 -13.18 -11.50
N ASN A 86 10.20 -13.73 -12.48
CA ASN A 86 11.57 -13.33 -12.79
C ASN A 86 11.64 -11.87 -13.18
N LEU A 87 10.73 -11.45 -14.03
CA LEU A 87 10.68 -10.04 -14.44
C LEU A 87 10.41 -9.14 -13.26
N PHE A 88 9.54 -9.57 -12.40
CA PHE A 88 9.21 -8.81 -11.22
C PHE A 88 10.42 -8.67 -10.31
N HIS A 89 11.15 -9.73 -10.15
CA HIS A 89 12.36 -9.71 -9.33
C HIS A 89 13.42 -8.79 -9.89
N LEU A 90 13.54 -8.74 -11.19
CA LEU A 90 14.49 -7.84 -11.80
C LEU A 90 14.16 -6.40 -11.51
N ASN A 91 12.89 -6.09 -11.42
CA ASN A 91 12.46 -4.72 -11.16
C ASN A 91 12.48 -4.38 -9.69
N LEU A 92 12.05 -5.29 -8.86
CA LEU A 92 11.93 -5.02 -7.44
C LEU A 92 13.25 -4.71 -6.75
N PRO A 93 14.28 -5.50 -6.95
CA PRO A 93 15.55 -5.20 -6.28
C PRO A 93 16.09 -3.83 -6.62
N GLN A 94 15.84 -3.38 -7.81
CA GLN A 94 16.28 -2.06 -8.21
C GLN A 94 15.51 -0.99 -7.52
N ASN A 95 14.23 -1.19 -7.42
CA ASN A 95 13.38 -0.24 -6.75
C ASN A 95 13.58 -0.25 -5.27
N SER A 96 14.00 -1.40 -4.80
CA SER A 96 14.06 -1.52 -3.39
C SER A 96 15.30 -0.92 -2.85
N GLY A 97 16.08 -0.36 -3.62
CA GLY A 97 16.97 0.51 -2.97
C GLY A 97 16.22 1.02 -1.79
N PHE A 98 15.00 0.70 -1.78
CA PHE A 98 14.24 0.99 -0.60
C PHE A 98 14.46 -0.03 0.49
#